data_9418f1fe2360be3548819e803fa5fc5f
#
_entry.id   9418f1fe2360be3548819e803fa5fc5f
#
_cell.length_a   1.000
_cell.length_b   1.000
_cell.length_c   1.000
_cell.angle_alpha   90.00
_cell.angle_beta   90.00
_cell.angle_gamma   90.00
#
_symmetry.space_group_name_H-M   'P 1'
#
loop_
_entity.id
_entity.type
_entity.pdbx_description
1 polymer ?
#
loop_
_entity_poly.entity_id
_entity_poly.type
_entity_poly.pdbx_seq_one_letter_code
_entity_poly.pdbx_strand_id
1 'polypeptide(L)'
;MIIKIDGKELNIKFGYKPTLKERIISRVLKMENIADEDGEVSYEKIEDLMLFLPELLLVGLQVHHKDFRYDYDTKEGKQKQLDKTLDLVEKYMESEDADIMELFGKLEEALMQDSFLASLFRKEQKAEAAEKVVEMKANNEN
;
A
#
# COMPACT_ATOMS: atom_id res chain seq x y z
N MET A 1 5.62 -3.47 -10.09
CA MET A 1 6.12 -4.43 -9.08
C MET A 1 5.40 -5.77 -9.24
N ILE A 2 6.11 -6.86 -9.21
CA ILE A 2 5.52 -8.20 -9.30
C ILE A 2 5.54 -8.86 -7.93
N ILE A 3 4.39 -9.34 -7.49
CA ILE A 3 4.23 -10.13 -6.26
C ILE A 3 3.76 -11.52 -6.65
N LYS A 4 4.34 -12.54 -6.04
CA LYS A 4 3.97 -13.93 -6.33
C LYS A 4 3.14 -14.50 -5.17
N ILE A 5 1.92 -14.93 -5.49
CA ILE A 5 1.01 -15.56 -4.52
C ILE A 5 0.47 -16.86 -5.14
N ASP A 6 0.61 -17.96 -4.43
CA ASP A 6 0.12 -19.29 -4.85
C ASP A 6 0.60 -19.64 -6.27
N GLY A 7 1.88 -19.37 -6.56
CA GLY A 7 2.46 -19.64 -7.87
C GLY A 7 2.06 -18.67 -8.98
N LYS A 8 1.16 -17.74 -8.72
CA LYS A 8 0.71 -16.73 -9.69
C LYS A 8 1.51 -15.46 -9.55
N GLU A 9 1.97 -14.92 -10.67
CA GLU A 9 2.62 -13.60 -10.70
C GLU A 9 1.56 -12.51 -10.83
N LEU A 10 1.52 -11.61 -9.86
CA LEU A 10 0.60 -10.48 -9.84
C LEU A 10 1.39 -9.20 -10.09
N ASN A 11 1.08 -8.51 -11.18
CA ASN A 11 1.70 -7.23 -11.51
C ASN A 11 0.92 -6.12 -10.81
N ILE A 12 1.53 -5.52 -9.79
CA ILE A 12 0.90 -4.51 -8.95
C ILE A 12 1.25 -3.12 -9.48
N LYS A 13 0.22 -2.33 -9.72
CA LYS A 13 0.35 -0.91 -10.08
C LYS A 13 -0.87 -0.14 -9.62
N PHE A 14 -0.64 0.93 -8.87
CA PHE A 14 -1.72 1.78 -8.39
C PHE A 14 -2.03 2.86 -9.42
N GLY A 15 -3.14 2.69 -10.16
CA GLY A 15 -3.62 3.65 -11.12
C GLY A 15 -4.27 4.85 -10.45
N TYR A 16 -4.32 5.98 -11.17
CA TYR A 16 -4.86 7.23 -10.63
C TYR A 16 -6.31 7.10 -10.17
N LYS A 17 -7.21 6.64 -11.04
CA LYS A 17 -8.65 6.58 -10.75
C LYS A 17 -8.99 5.63 -9.59
N PRO A 18 -8.56 4.35 -9.61
CA PRO A 18 -8.87 3.46 -8.49
C PRO A 18 -8.26 3.92 -7.17
N THR A 19 -7.04 4.43 -7.19
CA THR A 19 -6.38 4.94 -5.98
C THR A 19 -7.12 6.14 -5.39
N LEU A 20 -7.58 7.07 -6.23
CA LEU A 20 -8.35 8.23 -5.82
C LEU A 20 -9.74 7.85 -5.30
N LYS A 21 -10.49 7.05 -6.07
CA LYS A 21 -11.87 6.68 -5.73
C LYS A 21 -11.97 5.86 -4.45
N GLU A 22 -10.96 5.05 -4.16
CA GLU A 22 -10.90 4.24 -2.94
C GLU A 22 -10.15 4.93 -1.80
N ARG A 23 -9.65 6.15 -2.01
CA ARG A 23 -8.93 6.93 -1.00
C ARG A 23 -7.77 6.16 -0.37
N ILE A 24 -7.03 5.45 -1.20
CA ILE A 24 -6.00 4.51 -0.75
C ILE A 24 -4.87 5.19 0.01
N ILE A 25 -4.43 6.38 -0.42
CA ILE A 25 -3.29 7.08 0.18
C ILE A 25 -3.53 7.35 1.67
N SER A 26 -4.67 7.97 2.01
CA SER A 26 -4.99 8.28 3.40
C SER A 26 -5.18 7.03 4.25
N ARG A 27 -5.72 5.97 3.66
CA ARG A 27 -5.93 4.69 4.36
C ARG A 27 -4.61 3.97 4.64
N VAL A 28 -3.67 3.98 3.69
CA VAL A 28 -2.33 3.42 3.88
C VAL A 28 -1.59 4.17 4.99
N LEU A 29 -1.64 5.51 4.97
CA LEU A 29 -0.98 6.32 5.99
C LEU A 29 -1.49 6.04 7.40
N LYS A 30 -2.79 5.76 7.55
CA LYS A 30 -3.36 5.37 8.84
C LYS A 30 -2.86 4.03 9.35
N MET A 31 -2.43 3.15 8.46
CA MET A 31 -1.96 1.80 8.80
C MET A 31 -0.45 1.72 9.09
N GLU A 32 0.31 2.80 8.87
CA GLU A 32 1.76 2.80 9.06
C GLU A 32 2.18 2.58 10.52
N ASN A 33 1.37 3.03 11.49
CA ASN A 33 1.68 2.93 12.91
C ASN A 33 0.83 1.85 13.59
N ILE A 34 1.32 0.61 13.58
CA ILE A 34 0.64 -0.51 14.25
C ILE A 34 0.94 -0.52 15.75
N ALA A 35 2.14 -0.08 16.15
CA ALA A 35 2.50 0.05 17.55
C ALA A 35 1.92 1.35 18.12
N ASP A 36 1.44 1.29 19.38
CA ASP A 36 0.99 2.47 20.11
C ASP A 36 2.18 3.31 20.60
N GLU A 37 1.90 4.41 21.34
CA GLU A 37 2.93 5.33 21.84
C GLU A 37 3.94 4.64 22.78
N ASP A 38 3.52 3.58 23.44
CA ASP A 38 4.38 2.79 24.36
C ASP A 38 5.17 1.70 23.62
N GLY A 39 5.03 1.59 22.31
CA GLY A 39 5.67 0.56 21.49
C GLY A 39 4.97 -0.79 21.53
N GLU A 40 3.83 -0.89 22.20
CA GLU A 40 3.04 -2.12 22.24
C GLU A 40 2.19 -2.24 20.97
N VAL A 41 2.09 -3.46 20.43
CA VAL A 41 1.31 -3.75 19.24
C VAL A 41 -0.17 -3.83 19.61
N SER A 42 -1.01 -3.02 18.94
CA SER A 42 -2.45 -3.03 19.11
C SER A 42 -3.09 -4.14 18.27
N TYR A 43 -3.78 -5.08 18.91
CA TYR A 43 -4.50 -6.15 18.20
C TYR A 43 -5.60 -5.60 17.30
N GLU A 44 -6.27 -4.53 17.73
CA GLU A 44 -7.31 -3.87 16.92
C GLU A 44 -6.72 -3.31 15.63
N LYS A 45 -5.55 -2.69 15.70
CA LYS A 45 -4.86 -2.17 14.51
C LYS A 45 -4.39 -3.29 13.58
N ILE A 46 -3.99 -4.43 14.13
CA ILE A 46 -3.63 -5.62 13.33
C ILE A 46 -4.86 -6.12 12.57
N GLU A 47 -5.99 -6.23 13.25
CA GLU A 47 -7.24 -6.66 12.60
C GLU A 47 -7.67 -5.67 11.51
N ASP A 48 -7.54 -4.36 11.76
CA ASP A 48 -7.81 -3.33 10.76
C ASP A 48 -6.91 -3.48 9.53
N LEU A 49 -5.63 -3.78 9.75
CA LEU A 49 -4.68 -4.06 8.66
C LEU A 49 -5.10 -5.31 7.87
N MET A 50 -5.49 -6.38 8.56
CA MET A 50 -5.94 -7.61 7.93
C MET A 50 -7.17 -7.39 7.06
N LEU A 51 -8.10 -6.55 7.50
CA LEU A 51 -9.29 -6.19 6.73
C LEU A 51 -8.96 -5.29 5.53
N PHE A 52 -8.00 -4.40 5.70
CA PHE A 52 -7.61 -3.46 4.64
C PHE A 52 -6.76 -4.12 3.55
N LEU A 53 -5.96 -5.10 3.90
CA LEU A 53 -4.99 -5.70 2.98
C LEU A 53 -5.61 -6.25 1.69
N PRO A 54 -6.74 -6.99 1.72
CA PRO A 54 -7.41 -7.41 0.49
C PRO A 54 -7.89 -6.25 -0.38
N GLU A 55 -8.36 -5.17 0.22
CA GLU A 55 -8.77 -3.97 -0.51
C GLU A 55 -7.59 -3.26 -1.18
N LEU A 56 -6.47 -3.16 -0.46
CA LEU A 56 -5.25 -2.58 -1.01
C LEU A 56 -4.73 -3.39 -2.18
N LEU A 57 -4.71 -4.71 -2.04
CA LEU A 57 -4.33 -5.63 -3.13
C LEU A 57 -5.27 -5.46 -4.33
N LEU A 58 -6.57 -5.40 -4.10
CA LEU A 58 -7.56 -5.24 -5.17
C LEU A 58 -7.30 -3.98 -5.99
N VAL A 59 -7.04 -2.85 -5.33
CA VAL A 59 -6.74 -1.59 -6.02
C VAL A 59 -5.44 -1.70 -6.82
N GLY A 60 -4.44 -2.39 -6.28
CA GLY A 60 -3.17 -2.63 -6.98
C GLY A 60 -3.27 -3.54 -8.20
N LEU A 61 -4.34 -4.33 -8.31
CA LEU A 61 -4.55 -5.26 -9.43
C LEU A 61 -5.34 -4.62 -10.60
N GLN A 62 -5.92 -3.45 -10.43
CA GLN A 62 -6.86 -2.87 -11.39
C GLN A 62 -6.24 -2.55 -12.75
N VAL A 63 -4.98 -2.13 -12.80
CA VAL A 63 -4.34 -1.70 -14.04
C VAL A 63 -4.03 -2.87 -14.97
N HIS A 64 -3.41 -3.91 -14.45
CA HIS A 64 -2.88 -5.03 -15.25
C HIS A 64 -3.74 -6.29 -15.25
N HIS A 65 -4.71 -6.40 -14.34
CA HIS A 65 -5.54 -7.60 -14.20
C HIS A 65 -7.01 -7.28 -14.40
N LYS A 66 -7.49 -7.40 -15.64
CA LYS A 66 -8.88 -7.10 -16.01
C LYS A 66 -9.91 -7.91 -15.24
N ASP A 67 -9.55 -9.13 -14.84
CA ASP A 67 -10.44 -10.04 -14.11
C ASP A 67 -10.83 -9.52 -12.72
N PHE A 68 -10.10 -8.53 -12.21
CA PHE A 68 -10.35 -7.92 -10.89
C PHE A 68 -11.05 -6.57 -10.96
N ARG A 69 -11.40 -6.11 -12.15
CA ARG A 69 -12.02 -4.79 -12.34
C ARG A 69 -13.47 -4.75 -11.87
N TYR A 70 -13.86 -3.62 -11.36
CA TYR A 70 -15.23 -3.29 -10.95
C TYR A 70 -15.49 -1.81 -11.24
N ASP A 71 -16.75 -1.36 -11.09
CA ASP A 71 -17.11 0.04 -11.30
C ASP A 71 -16.75 0.87 -10.07
N TYR A 72 -15.80 1.81 -10.22
CA TYR A 72 -15.31 2.65 -9.12
C TYR A 72 -16.34 3.69 -8.67
N ASP A 73 -17.25 4.08 -9.54
CA ASP A 73 -18.24 5.11 -9.23
C ASP A 73 -19.45 4.55 -8.50
N THR A 74 -19.98 3.42 -8.95
CA THR A 74 -21.14 2.76 -8.35
C THR A 74 -20.79 1.69 -7.34
N LYS A 75 -19.53 1.24 -7.33
CA LYS A 75 -19.05 0.10 -6.54
C LYS A 75 -19.67 -1.23 -6.94
N GLU A 76 -20.34 -1.28 -8.10
CA GLU A 76 -20.90 -2.53 -8.62
C GLU A 76 -19.78 -3.53 -8.93
N GLY A 77 -19.96 -4.76 -8.44
CA GLY A 77 -18.98 -5.82 -8.60
C GLY A 77 -17.83 -5.80 -7.61
N LYS A 78 -17.70 -4.77 -6.79
CA LYS A 78 -16.60 -4.64 -5.83
C LYS A 78 -16.54 -5.80 -4.84
N GLN A 79 -17.66 -6.18 -4.26
CA GLN A 79 -17.69 -7.26 -3.26
C GLN A 79 -17.21 -8.59 -3.84
N LYS A 80 -17.63 -8.91 -5.05
CA LYS A 80 -17.18 -10.12 -5.75
C LYS A 80 -15.66 -10.12 -5.96
N GLN A 81 -15.11 -9.01 -6.40
CA GLN A 81 -13.67 -8.88 -6.61
C GLN A 81 -12.91 -8.87 -5.29
N LEU A 82 -13.48 -8.26 -4.26
CA LEU A 82 -12.88 -8.25 -2.93
C LEU A 82 -12.79 -9.66 -2.35
N ASP A 83 -13.82 -10.48 -2.55
CA ASP A 83 -13.81 -11.88 -2.12
C ASP A 83 -12.67 -12.66 -2.79
N LYS A 84 -12.39 -12.39 -4.07
CA LYS A 84 -11.26 -12.99 -4.78
C LYS A 84 -9.91 -12.59 -4.19
N THR A 85 -9.73 -11.32 -3.85
CA THR A 85 -8.46 -10.86 -3.24
C THR A 85 -8.33 -11.36 -1.81
N LEU A 86 -9.44 -11.50 -1.09
CA LEU A 86 -9.43 -12.12 0.24
C LEU A 86 -8.93 -13.56 0.15
N ASP A 87 -9.38 -14.33 -0.85
CA ASP A 87 -8.90 -15.70 -1.10
C ASP A 87 -7.40 -15.73 -1.42
N LEU A 88 -6.91 -14.76 -2.19
CA LEU A 88 -5.48 -14.64 -2.49
C LEU A 88 -4.66 -14.35 -1.23
N VAL A 89 -5.12 -13.44 -0.38
CA VAL A 89 -4.44 -13.14 0.89
C VAL A 89 -4.46 -14.35 1.81
N GLU A 90 -5.59 -15.07 1.88
CA GLU A 90 -5.68 -16.32 2.66
C GLU A 90 -4.64 -17.34 2.20
N LYS A 91 -4.51 -17.56 0.90
CA LYS A 91 -3.51 -18.48 0.34
C LYS A 91 -2.09 -18.02 0.63
N TYR A 92 -1.84 -16.71 0.57
CA TYR A 92 -0.55 -16.18 0.96
C TYR A 92 -0.23 -16.50 2.43
N MET A 93 -1.20 -16.30 3.32
CA MET A 93 -1.02 -16.54 4.76
C MET A 93 -0.85 -18.01 5.12
N GLU A 94 -1.26 -18.94 4.26
CA GLU A 94 -1.04 -20.37 4.43
C GLU A 94 0.40 -20.81 4.10
N SER A 95 1.18 -19.98 3.40
CA SER A 95 2.56 -20.30 3.08
C SER A 95 3.46 -20.18 4.31
N GLU A 96 4.55 -20.98 4.33
CA GLU A 96 5.50 -21.00 5.45
C GLU A 96 6.21 -19.66 5.63
N ASP A 97 6.41 -18.92 4.55
CA ASP A 97 7.12 -17.64 4.54
C ASP A 97 6.17 -16.45 4.68
N ALA A 98 4.90 -16.69 5.04
CA ALA A 98 3.90 -15.63 5.13
C ALA A 98 4.25 -14.61 6.20
N ASP A 99 4.25 -13.34 5.82
CA ASP A 99 4.45 -12.20 6.70
C ASP A 99 3.54 -11.07 6.24
N ILE A 100 2.49 -10.78 7.01
CA ILE A 100 1.49 -9.77 6.66
C ILE A 100 2.11 -8.38 6.56
N MET A 101 3.10 -8.08 7.39
CA MET A 101 3.79 -6.79 7.37
C MET A 101 4.68 -6.65 6.14
N GLU A 102 5.30 -7.75 5.71
CA GLU A 102 6.10 -7.76 4.47
C GLU A 102 5.20 -7.54 3.25
N LEU A 103 4.06 -8.21 3.19
CA LEU A 103 3.11 -8.03 2.08
C LEU A 103 2.58 -6.60 2.05
N PHE A 104 2.17 -6.06 3.19
CA PHE A 104 1.75 -4.66 3.29
C PHE A 104 2.84 -3.70 2.84
N GLY A 105 4.08 -3.92 3.30
CA GLY A 105 5.23 -3.10 2.93
C GLY A 105 5.51 -3.09 1.43
N LYS A 106 5.38 -4.24 0.76
CA LYS A 106 5.54 -4.33 -0.70
C LYS A 106 4.45 -3.57 -1.44
N LEU A 107 3.21 -3.66 -0.99
CA LEU A 107 2.09 -2.91 -1.59
C LEU A 107 2.26 -1.40 -1.36
N GLU A 108 2.69 -1.01 -0.17
CA GLU A 108 3.01 0.39 0.14
C GLU A 108 4.13 0.91 -0.75
N GLU A 109 5.19 0.14 -0.94
CA GLU A 109 6.30 0.49 -1.82
C GLU A 109 5.82 0.70 -3.27
N ALA A 110 4.96 -0.19 -3.77
CA ALA A 110 4.37 -0.05 -5.10
C ALA A 110 3.56 1.24 -5.22
N LEU A 111 2.79 1.59 -4.18
CA LEU A 111 2.02 2.82 -4.15
C LEU A 111 2.93 4.07 -4.16
N MET A 112 3.97 4.08 -3.33
CA MET A 112 4.81 5.25 -3.13
C MET A 112 5.88 5.44 -4.20
N GLN A 113 6.42 4.35 -4.76
CA GLN A 113 7.56 4.41 -5.69
C GLN A 113 7.20 4.12 -7.14
N ASP A 114 6.29 3.21 -7.40
CA ASP A 114 5.98 2.74 -8.75
C ASP A 114 4.67 3.30 -9.32
N SER A 115 4.02 4.22 -8.62
CA SER A 115 2.76 4.83 -9.07
C SER A 115 2.98 6.25 -9.59
N PHE A 116 1.87 6.88 -10.03
CA PHE A 116 1.86 8.30 -10.40
C PHE A 116 2.30 9.23 -9.26
N LEU A 117 2.31 8.73 -8.02
CA LEU A 117 2.73 9.49 -6.83
C LEU A 117 4.24 9.56 -6.67
N ALA A 118 4.99 8.72 -7.39
CA ALA A 118 6.45 8.62 -7.23
C ALA A 118 7.17 9.98 -7.38
N SER A 119 6.72 10.81 -8.33
CA SER A 119 7.31 12.13 -8.56
C SER A 119 7.06 13.08 -7.38
N LEU A 120 5.89 13.00 -6.75
CA LEU A 120 5.53 13.81 -5.60
C LEU A 120 6.42 13.48 -4.40
N PHE A 121 6.56 12.19 -4.08
CA PHE A 121 7.42 11.76 -2.96
C PHE A 121 8.89 12.06 -3.19
N ARG A 122 9.39 11.96 -4.42
CA ARG A 122 10.77 12.34 -4.77
C ARG A 122 11.01 13.85 -4.56
N LYS A 123 10.03 14.69 -4.90
CA LYS A 123 10.12 16.14 -4.67
C LYS A 123 10.16 16.46 -3.17
N GLU A 124 9.36 15.78 -2.37
CA GLU A 124 9.33 15.94 -0.92
C GLU A 124 10.68 15.55 -0.29
N GLN A 125 11.24 14.43 -0.68
CA GLN A 125 12.56 13.98 -0.23
C GLN A 125 13.67 14.98 -0.61
N LYS A 126 13.63 15.55 -1.80
CA LYS A 126 14.58 16.59 -2.23
C LYS A 126 14.44 17.87 -1.40
N ALA A 127 13.23 18.28 -1.08
CA ALA A 127 12.98 19.44 -0.25
C ALA A 127 13.53 19.25 1.17
N GLU A 128 13.30 18.08 1.79
CA GLU A 128 13.86 17.74 3.09
C GLU A 128 15.37 17.70 3.09
N ALA A 129 15.98 17.12 2.05
CA ALA A 129 17.43 17.08 1.91
C ALA A 129 18.02 18.49 1.77
N ALA A 130 17.37 19.37 0.99
CA ALA A 130 17.78 20.77 0.84
C ALA A 130 17.69 21.54 2.17
N GLU A 131 16.61 21.35 2.94
CA GLU A 131 16.47 21.95 4.26
C GLU A 131 17.56 21.50 5.23
N LYS A 132 17.87 20.21 5.26
CA LYS A 132 18.95 19.67 6.09
C LYS A 132 20.31 20.25 5.73
N VAL A 133 20.61 20.44 4.45
CA VAL A 133 21.85 21.05 3.99
C VAL A 133 21.92 22.51 4.44
N VAL A 134 20.84 23.27 4.35
CA VAL A 134 20.77 24.66 4.81
C VAL A 134 21.02 24.75 6.32
N GLU A 135 20.39 23.88 7.11
CA GLU A 135 20.61 23.82 8.58
C GLU A 135 22.05 23.48 8.93
N MET A 136 22.65 22.52 8.24
CA MET A 136 24.07 22.14 8.47
C MET A 136 25.01 23.28 8.14
N LYS A 137 24.78 24.06 7.08
CA LYS A 137 25.57 25.23 6.73
C LYS A 137 25.43 26.36 7.77
N ALA A 138 24.20 26.60 8.24
CA ALA A 138 23.95 27.61 9.29
C ALA A 138 24.68 27.27 10.58
N ASN A 139 24.73 26.00 10.99
CA ASN A 139 25.42 25.53 12.18
C ASN A 139 26.95 25.62 12.04
N ASN A 140 27.49 25.49 10.83
CA ASN A 140 28.94 25.58 10.58
C ASN A 140 29.47 27.02 10.46
N GLU A 141 28.61 28.01 10.27
CA GLU A 141 29.01 29.43 10.19
C GLU A 141 29.15 30.10 11.57
N ASN A 142 28.78 29.40 12.63
CA ASN A 142 28.96 29.85 14.02
C ASN A 142 30.16 29.20 14.67
#